data_e544017ce83e385171a6359df452d7db
#
_entry.id   e544017ce83e385171a6359df452d7db
#
_cell.length_a   1.000
_cell.length_b   1.000
_cell.length_c   1.000
_cell.angle_alpha   90.00
_cell.angle_beta   90.00
_cell.angle_gamma   90.00
#
_symmetry.space_group_name_H-M   'P 1'
#
loop_
_entity.id
_entity.type
_entity.pdbx_description
1 polymer ?
#
loop_
_entity_poly.entity_id
_entity_poly.type
_entity_poly.pdbx_seq_one_letter_code
_entity_poly.pdbx_strand_id
1 'polypeptide(L)'
;MKYLKLKESLLRKLTTIILILLITSPVFGFGKEAPDQVLTKYLKSLYSNNLKKTYSCLSKADKSTISRIEFIKQNSLSDSFTIEIAKTVSSLRKYKINDTIIDKDKATVDITVSSPDMSKVMGEIFGPFHGPKSMENPQEAARYMLKQYLKKGNVPMVDERGTFTLVNEEGRWKVLLNQTQK
;
A
#
# COMPACT_ATOMS: atom_id res chain seq x y z
N MET A 1 37.73 41.04 -38.49
CA MET A 1 37.48 41.36 -37.06
C MET A 1 36.02 41.23 -36.60
N LYS A 2 34.99 41.56 -37.36
CA LYS A 2 33.59 41.42 -36.93
C LYS A 2 33.10 39.98 -36.63
N TYR A 3 33.56 39.01 -37.43
CA TYR A 3 33.14 37.60 -37.27
C TYR A 3 33.63 36.92 -35.97
N LEU A 4 34.83 37.28 -35.49
CA LEU A 4 35.34 36.73 -34.22
C LEU A 4 34.53 37.18 -33.00
N LYS A 5 34.16 38.49 -32.97
CA LYS A 5 33.33 39.02 -31.87
C LYS A 5 31.93 38.45 -31.83
N LEU A 6 31.34 38.12 -32.99
CA LEU A 6 30.02 37.49 -33.07
C LEU A 6 30.04 36.03 -32.53
N LYS A 7 31.12 35.31 -32.85
CA LYS A 7 31.30 33.93 -32.40
C LYS A 7 31.50 33.82 -30.88
N GLU A 8 32.26 34.74 -30.29
CA GLU A 8 32.42 34.79 -28.83
C GLU A 8 31.14 35.18 -28.08
N SER A 9 30.37 36.13 -28.63
CA SER A 9 29.07 36.51 -28.06
C SER A 9 28.06 35.38 -28.08
N LEU A 10 27.98 34.61 -29.18
CA LEU A 10 27.14 33.43 -29.29
C LEU A 10 27.58 32.32 -28.34
N LEU A 11 28.89 32.07 -28.20
CA LEU A 11 29.42 31.06 -27.30
C LEU A 11 29.11 31.38 -25.83
N ARG A 12 29.25 32.66 -25.43
CA ARG A 12 28.91 33.11 -24.06
C ARG A 12 27.41 32.99 -23.78
N LYS A 13 26.55 33.30 -24.73
CA LYS A 13 25.09 33.12 -24.58
C LYS A 13 24.71 31.63 -24.47
N LEU A 14 25.37 30.78 -25.26
CA LEU A 14 25.12 29.33 -25.23
C LEU A 14 25.56 28.72 -23.90
N THR A 15 26.74 29.09 -23.35
CA THR A 15 27.22 28.64 -22.05
C THR A 15 26.34 29.12 -20.91
N THR A 16 25.82 30.37 -20.98
CA THR A 16 24.88 30.87 -19.96
C THR A 16 23.55 30.13 -19.98
N ILE A 17 23.01 29.80 -21.15
CA ILE A 17 21.77 29.03 -21.29
C ILE A 17 21.97 27.59 -20.75
N ILE A 18 23.09 26.95 -21.06
CA ILE A 18 23.40 25.60 -20.56
C ILE A 18 23.58 25.61 -19.03
N LEU A 19 24.19 26.62 -18.46
CA LEU A 19 24.37 26.77 -17.01
C LEU A 19 23.02 27.02 -16.32
N ILE A 20 22.11 27.77 -16.87
CA ILE A 20 20.75 27.98 -16.32
C ILE A 20 19.92 26.69 -16.41
N LEU A 21 20.04 25.93 -17.50
CA LEU A 21 19.37 24.63 -17.65
C LEU A 21 19.86 23.58 -16.63
N LEU A 22 21.14 23.63 -16.25
CA LEU A 22 21.69 22.75 -15.20
C LEU A 22 21.21 23.11 -13.77
N ILE A 23 20.85 24.37 -13.51
CA ILE A 23 20.38 24.83 -12.19
C ILE A 23 18.87 24.58 -12.05
N THR A 24 18.12 24.54 -13.16
CA THR A 24 16.67 24.29 -13.18
C THR A 24 16.31 22.82 -13.38
N SER A 25 17.30 21.92 -13.48
CA SER A 25 16.99 20.49 -13.42
C SER A 25 16.32 20.25 -12.07
N PRO A 26 15.04 19.85 -12.02
CA PRO A 26 14.51 19.33 -10.77
C PRO A 26 15.47 18.21 -10.39
N VAL A 27 16.09 18.33 -9.23
CA VAL A 27 16.75 17.20 -8.61
C VAL A 27 15.65 16.16 -8.47
N PHE A 28 15.52 15.28 -9.47
CA PHE A 28 14.80 14.03 -9.33
C PHE A 28 15.57 13.28 -8.23
N GLY A 29 15.33 13.67 -7.01
CA GLY A 29 15.70 12.91 -5.85
C GLY A 29 15.08 11.55 -6.09
N PHE A 30 15.92 10.55 -6.28
CA PHE A 30 15.53 9.15 -6.38
C PHE A 30 14.47 8.89 -5.33
N GLY A 31 13.23 8.79 -5.79
CA GLY A 31 11.95 8.72 -5.18
C GLY A 31 11.89 8.40 -3.70
N LYS A 32 11.88 9.42 -2.87
CA LYS A 32 11.32 9.27 -1.53
C LYS A 32 9.84 8.99 -1.72
N GLU A 33 9.41 7.76 -1.43
CA GLU A 33 7.99 7.39 -1.49
C GLU A 33 7.17 8.40 -0.68
N ALA A 34 6.08 8.92 -1.25
CA ALA A 34 5.17 9.83 -0.55
C ALA A 34 4.42 9.09 0.58
N PRO A 35 3.89 9.80 1.61
CA PRO A 35 3.23 9.16 2.75
C PRO A 35 2.09 8.23 2.35
N ASP A 36 1.25 8.64 1.41
CA ASP A 36 0.12 7.90 0.87
C ASP A 36 0.56 6.60 0.15
N GLN A 37 1.69 6.66 -0.57
CA GLN A 37 2.28 5.48 -1.21
C GLN A 37 2.79 4.47 -0.17
N VAL A 38 3.46 4.95 0.89
CA VAL A 38 3.94 4.10 1.97
C VAL A 38 2.77 3.46 2.73
N LEU A 39 1.71 4.23 3.02
CA LEU A 39 0.50 3.69 3.65
C LEU A 39 -0.16 2.62 2.77
N THR A 40 -0.34 2.90 1.48
CA THR A 40 -0.91 1.93 0.54
C THR A 40 -0.08 0.65 0.47
N LYS A 41 1.25 0.76 0.46
CA LYS A 41 2.18 -0.37 0.50
C LYS A 41 2.07 -1.17 1.80
N TYR A 42 1.96 -0.47 2.94
CA TYR A 42 1.73 -1.08 4.25
C TYR A 42 0.43 -1.90 4.25
N LEU A 43 -0.70 -1.28 3.88
CA LEU A 43 -2.00 -1.94 3.87
C LEU A 43 -2.05 -3.13 2.89
N LYS A 44 -1.53 -2.96 1.67
CA LYS A 44 -1.43 -4.07 0.70
C LYS A 44 -0.61 -5.24 1.25
N SER A 45 0.50 -4.96 1.91
CA SER A 45 1.34 -6.01 2.49
C SER A 45 0.68 -6.68 3.70
N LEU A 46 -0.01 -5.91 4.55
CA LEU A 46 -0.75 -6.42 5.71
C LEU A 46 -1.86 -7.38 5.27
N TYR A 47 -2.73 -6.91 4.40
CA TYR A 47 -3.88 -7.70 3.93
C TYR A 47 -3.51 -8.92 3.07
N SER A 48 -2.35 -8.89 2.39
CA SER A 48 -1.85 -10.06 1.66
C SER A 48 -1.01 -11.01 2.53
N ASN A 49 -0.99 -10.81 3.85
CA ASN A 49 -0.19 -11.57 4.81
C ASN A 49 1.33 -11.56 4.52
N ASN A 50 1.82 -10.49 3.88
CA ASN A 50 3.26 -10.27 3.70
C ASN A 50 3.84 -9.50 4.89
N LEU A 51 3.85 -10.15 6.06
CA LEU A 51 4.14 -9.51 7.33
C LEU A 51 5.58 -9.00 7.46
N LYS A 52 6.55 -9.60 6.74
CA LYS A 52 7.92 -9.07 6.68
C LYS A 52 7.94 -7.69 6.03
N LYS A 53 7.22 -7.53 4.92
CA LYS A 53 7.10 -6.24 4.22
C LYS A 53 6.29 -5.24 5.03
N THR A 54 5.20 -5.67 5.68
CA THR A 54 4.39 -4.86 6.59
C THR A 54 5.25 -4.28 7.70
N TYR A 55 6.02 -5.12 8.41
CA TYR A 55 6.94 -4.69 9.47
C TYR A 55 7.99 -3.69 8.97
N SER A 56 8.49 -3.84 7.75
CA SER A 56 9.47 -2.89 7.20
C SER A 56 8.94 -1.47 7.03
N CYS A 57 7.62 -1.32 6.90
CA CYS A 57 6.95 -0.02 6.78
C CYS A 57 6.73 0.67 8.14
N LEU A 58 6.84 -0.03 9.27
CA LEU A 58 6.63 0.53 10.60
C LEU A 58 7.72 1.50 11.02
N SER A 59 7.37 2.41 11.92
CA SER A 59 8.27 3.37 12.55
C SER A 59 9.33 2.71 13.44
N LYS A 60 10.41 3.42 13.74
CA LYS A 60 11.39 3.00 14.74
C LYS A 60 10.75 2.87 16.14
N ALA A 61 9.81 3.77 16.46
CA ALA A 61 9.07 3.73 17.72
C ALA A 61 8.28 2.42 17.86
N ASP A 62 7.51 2.02 16.84
CA ASP A 62 6.78 0.75 16.87
C ASP A 62 7.74 -0.46 16.94
N LYS A 63 8.84 -0.41 16.19
CA LYS A 63 9.85 -1.49 16.18
C LYS A 63 10.61 -1.63 17.49
N SER A 64 10.65 -0.58 18.32
CA SER A 64 11.22 -0.66 19.66
C SER A 64 10.31 -1.36 20.66
N THR A 65 8.99 -1.40 20.40
CA THR A 65 8.00 -2.04 21.28
C THR A 65 7.73 -3.50 20.91
N ILE A 66 7.93 -3.88 19.64
CA ILE A 66 7.70 -5.24 19.18
C ILE A 66 8.78 -5.68 18.18
N SER A 67 9.40 -6.84 18.45
CA SER A 67 10.35 -7.43 17.50
C SER A 67 9.66 -7.92 16.23
N ARG A 68 10.43 -8.04 15.13
CA ARG A 68 9.89 -8.58 13.87
C ARG A 68 9.33 -10.00 14.02
N ILE A 69 9.97 -10.83 14.83
CA ILE A 69 9.53 -12.21 15.06
C ILE A 69 8.19 -12.22 15.78
N GLU A 70 8.08 -11.41 16.83
CA GLU A 70 6.85 -11.30 17.62
C GLU A 70 5.70 -10.72 16.78
N PHE A 71 5.96 -9.63 16.04
CA PHE A 71 4.99 -9.05 15.12
C PHE A 71 4.45 -10.06 14.11
N ILE A 72 5.35 -10.85 13.48
CA ILE A 72 4.94 -11.90 12.55
C ILE A 72 4.11 -12.96 13.26
N LYS A 73 4.54 -13.44 14.44
CA LYS A 73 3.83 -14.44 15.21
C LYS A 73 2.41 -14.02 15.58
N GLN A 74 2.24 -12.77 16.04
CA GLN A 74 0.94 -12.23 16.45
C GLN A 74 -0.02 -12.00 15.28
N ASN A 75 0.50 -11.72 14.08
CA ASN A 75 -0.31 -11.36 12.93
C ASN A 75 -0.40 -12.45 11.86
N SER A 76 0.29 -13.59 12.05
CA SER A 76 0.25 -14.70 11.09
C SER A 76 -1.09 -15.40 11.10
N LEU A 77 -1.62 -15.66 9.91
CA LEU A 77 -2.72 -16.58 9.73
C LEU A 77 -2.22 -18.02 9.93
N SER A 78 -3.00 -18.84 10.61
CA SER A 78 -2.55 -20.15 11.10
C SER A 78 -2.54 -21.26 10.04
N ASP A 79 -3.39 -21.15 9.02
CA ASP A 79 -3.56 -22.22 8.04
C ASP A 79 -3.45 -21.73 6.58
N SER A 80 -3.07 -22.67 5.72
CA SER A 80 -2.83 -22.39 4.31
C SER A 80 -4.09 -21.94 3.54
N PHE A 81 -5.25 -22.44 3.94
CA PHE A 81 -6.52 -22.10 3.30
C PHE A 81 -6.90 -20.64 3.59
N THR A 82 -6.82 -20.22 4.87
CA THR A 82 -7.06 -18.84 5.27
C THR A 82 -6.07 -17.87 4.60
N ILE A 83 -4.79 -18.26 4.48
CA ILE A 83 -3.79 -17.46 3.76
C ILE A 83 -4.15 -17.28 2.28
N GLU A 84 -4.59 -18.34 1.60
CA GLU A 84 -5.00 -18.29 0.19
C GLU A 84 -6.23 -17.37 0.01
N ILE A 85 -7.24 -17.51 0.87
CA ILE A 85 -8.42 -16.64 0.88
C ILE A 85 -8.00 -15.18 1.10
N ALA A 86 -7.19 -14.91 2.12
CA ALA A 86 -6.73 -13.56 2.42
C ALA A 86 -5.99 -12.93 1.23
N LYS A 87 -5.14 -13.66 0.54
CA LYS A 87 -4.46 -13.19 -0.68
C LYS A 87 -5.46 -12.89 -1.79
N THR A 88 -6.42 -13.77 -2.01
CA THR A 88 -7.44 -13.60 -3.06
C THR A 88 -8.31 -12.37 -2.78
N VAL A 89 -8.82 -12.26 -1.54
CA VAL A 89 -9.62 -11.10 -1.10
C VAL A 89 -8.81 -9.81 -1.16
N SER A 90 -7.53 -9.87 -0.75
CA SER A 90 -6.62 -8.72 -0.81
C SER A 90 -6.42 -8.18 -2.23
N SER A 91 -6.43 -9.06 -3.25
CA SER A 91 -6.28 -8.64 -4.64
C SER A 91 -7.47 -7.82 -5.17
N LEU A 92 -8.64 -7.95 -4.53
CA LEU A 92 -9.86 -7.23 -4.89
C LEU A 92 -10.00 -5.89 -4.16
N ARG A 93 -9.20 -5.65 -3.11
CA ARG A 93 -9.27 -4.40 -2.35
C ARG A 93 -8.83 -3.22 -3.18
N LYS A 94 -9.58 -2.12 -3.06
CA LYS A 94 -9.25 -0.84 -3.66
C LYS A 94 -8.90 0.15 -2.55
N TYR A 95 -7.96 1.05 -2.86
CA TYR A 95 -7.45 2.04 -1.91
C TYR A 95 -7.64 3.42 -2.52
N LYS A 96 -8.41 4.28 -1.86
CA LYS A 96 -8.65 5.66 -2.28
C LYS A 96 -8.10 6.58 -1.19
N ILE A 97 -7.08 7.35 -1.51
CA ILE A 97 -6.61 8.42 -0.65
C ILE A 97 -7.63 9.55 -0.74
N ASN A 98 -8.18 9.96 0.40
CA ASN A 98 -9.12 11.06 0.48
C ASN A 98 -8.39 12.37 0.72
N ASP A 99 -7.40 12.36 1.63
CA ASP A 99 -6.59 13.52 1.98
C ASP A 99 -5.21 13.10 2.52
N THR A 100 -4.22 13.98 2.39
CA THR A 100 -2.89 13.82 2.97
C THR A 100 -2.40 15.16 3.46
N ILE A 101 -2.30 15.32 4.78
CA ILE A 101 -1.80 16.52 5.43
C ILE A 101 -0.39 16.22 5.94
N ILE A 102 0.58 17.05 5.52
CA ILE A 102 1.97 16.93 5.94
C ILE A 102 2.31 18.14 6.81
N ASP A 103 2.74 17.87 8.04
CA ASP A 103 3.26 18.87 8.97
C ASP A 103 4.67 18.44 9.42
N LYS A 104 5.69 19.07 8.85
CA LYS A 104 7.12 18.80 9.10
C LYS A 104 7.48 17.32 8.86
N ASP A 105 7.74 16.59 9.93
CA ASP A 105 8.13 15.18 9.95
C ASP A 105 6.95 14.22 10.20
N LYS A 106 5.73 14.74 10.24
CA LYS A 106 4.50 13.95 10.39
C LYS A 106 3.60 14.12 9.19
N ALA A 107 2.90 13.06 8.84
CA ALA A 107 1.82 13.08 7.86
C ALA A 107 0.59 12.36 8.41
N THR A 108 -0.57 12.94 8.17
CA THR A 108 -1.87 12.32 8.42
C THR A 108 -2.49 11.98 7.09
N VAL A 109 -2.80 10.71 6.87
CA VAL A 109 -3.39 10.22 5.62
C VAL A 109 -4.77 9.66 5.91
N ASP A 110 -5.78 10.25 5.28
CA ASP A 110 -7.16 9.77 5.28
C ASP A 110 -7.38 8.89 4.06
N ILE A 111 -7.85 7.67 4.26
CA ILE A 111 -7.98 6.66 3.22
C ILE A 111 -9.31 5.91 3.35
N THR A 112 -9.93 5.63 2.22
CA THR A 112 -11.02 4.67 2.10
C THR A 112 -10.50 3.37 1.51
N VAL A 113 -10.77 2.26 2.18
CA VAL A 113 -10.45 0.91 1.72
C VAL A 113 -11.76 0.23 1.35
N SER A 114 -11.96 -0.02 0.06
CA SER A 114 -13.07 -0.86 -0.41
C SER A 114 -12.65 -2.32 -0.37
N SER A 115 -13.34 -3.13 0.41
CA SER A 115 -13.07 -4.56 0.59
C SER A 115 -14.28 -5.39 0.19
N PRO A 116 -14.10 -6.65 -0.27
CA PRO A 116 -15.21 -7.58 -0.37
C PRO A 116 -15.98 -7.71 0.95
N ASP A 117 -17.30 -7.55 0.88
CA ASP A 117 -18.20 -7.80 2.02
C ASP A 117 -18.28 -9.32 2.23
N MET A 118 -17.36 -9.84 3.03
CA MET A 118 -17.25 -11.29 3.25
C MET A 118 -18.50 -11.89 3.87
N SER A 119 -19.29 -11.13 4.64
CA SER A 119 -20.54 -11.62 5.20
C SER A 119 -21.56 -11.92 4.10
N LYS A 120 -21.69 -11.01 3.11
CA LYS A 120 -22.55 -11.22 1.95
C LYS A 120 -21.99 -12.30 1.03
N VAL A 121 -20.69 -12.26 0.74
CA VAL A 121 -20.02 -13.29 -0.08
C VAL A 121 -20.24 -14.69 0.49
N MET A 122 -20.04 -14.85 1.80
CA MET A 122 -20.24 -16.15 2.45
C MET A 122 -21.74 -16.53 2.50
N GLY A 123 -22.63 -15.56 2.73
CA GLY A 123 -24.07 -15.78 2.68
C GLY A 123 -24.56 -16.26 1.31
N GLU A 124 -24.05 -15.67 0.22
CA GLU A 124 -24.40 -16.06 -1.15
C GLU A 124 -23.80 -17.41 -1.56
N ILE A 125 -22.58 -17.72 -1.08
CA ILE A 125 -21.92 -18.99 -1.39
C ILE A 125 -22.53 -20.16 -0.60
N PHE A 126 -22.84 -19.96 0.68
CA PHE A 126 -23.24 -21.03 1.61
C PHE A 126 -24.70 -20.94 2.07
N GLY A 127 -25.40 -19.82 1.80
CA GLY A 127 -26.79 -19.61 2.22
C GLY A 127 -27.77 -20.68 1.71
N PRO A 128 -27.79 -21.02 0.42
CA PRO A 128 -28.43 -22.24 -0.08
C PRO A 128 -27.37 -23.32 -0.29
N PHE A 129 -26.96 -24.01 0.79
CA PHE A 129 -25.90 -25.03 0.74
C PHE A 129 -26.23 -26.15 -0.25
N HIS A 130 -25.86 -25.92 -1.50
CA HIS A 130 -25.86 -26.91 -2.56
C HIS A 130 -24.42 -27.09 -3.07
N GLY A 131 -23.48 -27.32 -2.14
CA GLY A 131 -22.13 -27.72 -2.53
C GLY A 131 -22.19 -28.96 -3.43
N PRO A 132 -21.26 -29.13 -4.38
CA PRO A 132 -21.21 -30.33 -5.18
C PRO A 132 -21.15 -31.54 -4.26
N LYS A 133 -22.18 -32.40 -4.32
CA LYS A 133 -22.28 -33.64 -3.53
C LYS A 133 -21.08 -34.57 -3.70
N SER A 134 -20.19 -34.26 -4.64
CA SER A 134 -18.99 -35.01 -5.00
C SER A 134 -17.71 -34.60 -4.30
N MET A 135 -17.71 -33.53 -3.47
CA MET A 135 -16.51 -33.09 -2.78
C MET A 135 -16.53 -33.61 -1.32
N GLU A 136 -15.68 -34.57 -1.02
CA GLU A 136 -15.54 -35.14 0.32
C GLU A 136 -14.88 -34.15 1.31
N ASN A 137 -14.11 -33.15 0.78
CA ASN A 137 -13.40 -32.17 1.61
C ASN A 137 -14.11 -30.82 1.62
N PRO A 138 -14.70 -30.39 2.76
CA PRO A 138 -15.42 -29.12 2.86
C PRO A 138 -14.55 -27.89 2.54
N GLN A 139 -13.24 -27.93 2.83
CA GLN A 139 -12.34 -26.81 2.53
C GLN A 139 -12.09 -26.66 1.02
N GLU A 140 -11.97 -27.77 0.31
CA GLU A 140 -11.84 -27.76 -1.16
C GLU A 140 -13.11 -27.29 -1.84
N ALA A 141 -14.27 -27.72 -1.34
CA ALA A 141 -15.58 -27.23 -1.80
C ALA A 141 -15.69 -25.73 -1.61
N ALA A 142 -15.37 -25.22 -0.43
CA ALA A 142 -15.38 -23.78 -0.13
C ALA A 142 -14.42 -22.99 -1.03
N ARG A 143 -13.22 -23.50 -1.25
CA ARG A 143 -12.21 -22.91 -2.15
C ARG A 143 -12.72 -22.83 -3.58
N TYR A 144 -13.29 -23.93 -4.08
CA TYR A 144 -13.84 -23.98 -5.43
C TYR A 144 -14.98 -22.98 -5.59
N MET A 145 -15.95 -22.98 -4.68
CA MET A 145 -17.11 -22.09 -4.73
C MET A 145 -16.70 -20.61 -4.66
N LEU A 146 -15.78 -20.26 -3.76
CA LEU A 146 -15.25 -18.91 -3.67
C LEU A 146 -14.57 -18.47 -4.98
N LYS A 147 -13.75 -19.33 -5.57
CA LYS A 147 -13.10 -19.05 -6.87
C LYS A 147 -14.13 -18.84 -7.99
N GLN A 148 -15.17 -19.66 -8.05
CA GLN A 148 -16.24 -19.51 -9.03
C GLN A 148 -17.03 -18.22 -8.81
N TYR A 149 -17.35 -17.90 -7.55
CA TYR A 149 -18.04 -16.67 -7.19
C TYR A 149 -17.25 -15.43 -7.61
N LEU A 150 -15.97 -15.39 -7.30
CA LEU A 150 -15.11 -14.26 -7.62
C LEU A 150 -14.92 -14.06 -9.14
N LYS A 151 -14.96 -15.14 -9.93
CA LYS A 151 -14.91 -15.07 -11.41
C LYS A 151 -16.14 -14.40 -12.01
N LYS A 152 -17.30 -14.42 -11.35
CA LYS A 152 -18.54 -13.75 -11.83
C LYS A 152 -18.43 -12.23 -11.83
N GLY A 153 -17.46 -11.64 -11.11
CA GLY A 153 -17.12 -10.21 -11.14
C GLY A 153 -18.04 -9.29 -10.33
N ASN A 154 -19.18 -9.76 -9.85
CA ASN A 154 -20.14 -8.99 -9.05
C ASN A 154 -19.96 -9.23 -7.55
N VAL A 155 -18.75 -8.93 -7.05
CA VAL A 155 -18.44 -9.10 -5.63
C VAL A 155 -19.00 -7.90 -4.86
N PRO A 156 -19.89 -8.09 -3.87
CA PRO A 156 -20.35 -7.00 -3.02
C PRO A 156 -19.17 -6.42 -2.24
N MET A 157 -19.09 -5.10 -2.21
CA MET A 157 -18.00 -4.37 -1.56
C MET A 157 -18.53 -3.56 -0.39
N VAL A 158 -17.70 -3.36 0.61
CA VAL A 158 -17.91 -2.46 1.74
C VAL A 158 -16.74 -1.49 1.82
N ASP A 159 -17.06 -0.22 2.07
CA ASP A 159 -16.06 0.84 2.22
C ASP A 159 -15.81 1.12 3.70
N GLU A 160 -14.55 1.07 4.09
CA GLU A 160 -14.07 1.43 5.42
C GLU A 160 -13.17 2.66 5.32
N ARG A 161 -13.47 3.70 6.08
CA ARG A 161 -12.65 4.90 6.16
C ARG A 161 -11.76 4.84 7.38
N GLY A 162 -10.49 5.19 7.21
CA GLY A 162 -9.52 5.23 8.29
C GLY A 162 -8.52 6.36 8.12
N THR A 163 -7.99 6.83 9.26
CA THR A 163 -6.95 7.86 9.31
C THR A 163 -5.69 7.26 9.92
N PHE A 164 -4.55 7.45 9.25
CA PHE A 164 -3.27 6.91 9.66
C PHE A 164 -2.25 8.03 9.83
N THR A 165 -1.41 7.89 10.86
CA THR A 165 -0.27 8.78 11.06
C THR A 165 1.00 8.12 10.53
N LEU A 166 1.80 8.91 9.82
CA LEU A 166 3.14 8.52 9.38
C LEU A 166 4.16 9.51 9.93
N VAL A 167 5.38 9.04 10.13
CA VAL A 167 6.52 9.85 10.55
C VAL A 167 7.63 9.75 9.51
N ASN A 168 8.32 10.86 9.30
CA ASN A 168 9.48 10.91 8.41
C ASN A 168 10.75 10.61 9.21
N GLU A 169 11.32 9.45 8.98
CA GLU A 169 12.56 9.02 9.61
C GLU A 169 13.69 9.04 8.58
N GLU A 170 14.62 9.98 8.72
CA GLU A 170 15.79 10.11 7.84
C GLU A 170 15.39 10.23 6.35
N GLY A 171 14.32 10.98 6.10
CA GLY A 171 13.79 11.19 4.76
C GLY A 171 12.96 10.05 4.20
N ARG A 172 12.55 9.09 5.01
CA ARG A 172 11.66 7.97 4.64
C ARG A 172 10.41 7.96 5.52
N TRP A 173 9.26 7.97 4.91
CA TRP A 173 8.00 7.85 5.63
C TRP A 173 7.82 6.44 6.21
N LYS A 174 7.28 6.38 7.42
CA LYS A 174 7.00 5.16 8.18
C LYS A 174 5.63 5.28 8.84
N VAL A 175 4.88 4.17 8.85
CA VAL A 175 3.59 4.12 9.54
C VAL A 175 3.82 4.07 11.04
N LEU A 176 3.11 4.92 11.78
CA LEU A 176 3.11 4.96 13.24
C LEU A 176 1.80 4.37 13.75
N LEU A 177 1.87 3.19 14.39
CA LEU A 177 0.70 2.48 14.94
C LEU A 177 0.38 2.93 16.37
N ASN A 178 1.42 3.06 17.19
CA ASN A 178 1.27 3.44 18.58
C ASN A 178 1.22 4.97 18.70
N GLN A 179 0.03 5.54 18.49
CA GLN A 179 -0.24 6.86 19.00
C GLN A 179 -0.46 6.71 20.51
N THR A 180 0.60 6.88 21.28
CA THR A 180 0.44 7.14 22.72
C THR A 180 -0.38 8.42 22.80
N GLN A 181 -1.68 8.29 23.03
CA GLN A 181 -2.50 9.43 23.44
C GLN A 181 -1.87 9.93 24.75
N LYS A 182 -1.21 11.08 24.64
CA LYS A 182 -0.85 11.87 25.80
C LYS A 182 -2.05 12.71 26.24
#